data_fca79f3eca3f7359627e2e2a28bff0da
#
_entry.id   fca79f3eca3f7359627e2e2a28bff0da
#
_cell.length_a   1.000
_cell.length_b   1.000
_cell.length_c   1.000
_cell.angle_alpha   90.00
_cell.angle_beta   90.00
_cell.angle_gamma   90.00
#
_symmetry.space_group_name_H-M   'P 1'
#
loop_
_entity.id
_entity.type
_entity.pdbx_description
1 polymer ?
#
loop_
_entity_poly.entity_id
_entity_poly.type
_entity_poly.pdbx_seq_one_letter_code
_entity_poly.pdbx_strand_id
1 'polypeptide(L)'
;LQAGPPCRNPKDDVLSCLKAMSATLPERYDALVASGAIERDPAQVAVVRRLQALSQTLASRKLAKKSSALGWLFGRKQPAADTVKGLYIWGSVGRGKTMLMDLFYETVPVAARRRVHFHAFMADVHERIHAYRQALKAGTVKEPDPIGPVAAELAKEASLLCFDEFTVTDIADAMILGRLFTALFAAGVIVVATSNVEPSRLYEGGLNRALFLPFIELLASKVDVIKLEARTDFRLEKLGGAPTYHVPADDKARAALDKAFSQLTGVAQGAPVTISIKGHELKLPQAAGGVARASFADLCAQAYGASDYLALAQRFHTLILDDIPIMDIERRNEAKRFIILIDTLYESHVKLVASAAAEPTGLYIAQNGREAFEFDRTVSRLIEMRSEEYLALPHGRADSAASGSTTGLVET
;
A
#
# COMPACT_ATOMS: atom_id res chain seq x y z
N LEU A 1 -42.02 -29.26 -7.54
CA LEU A 1 -41.82 -28.17 -8.52
C LEU A 1 -41.26 -26.98 -7.77
N GLN A 2 -39.93 -26.91 -7.69
CA GLN A 2 -39.18 -25.73 -7.15
C GLN A 2 -38.96 -24.75 -8.30
N ALA A 3 -39.42 -23.51 -8.13
CA ALA A 3 -39.20 -22.45 -9.08
C ALA A 3 -37.71 -22.03 -9.03
N GLY A 4 -37.04 -22.05 -10.18
CA GLY A 4 -35.68 -21.55 -10.36
C GLY A 4 -35.61 -20.03 -10.17
N PRO A 5 -34.41 -19.46 -9.91
CA PRO A 5 -34.25 -18.04 -9.69
C PRO A 5 -34.62 -17.24 -10.95
N PRO A 6 -35.18 -16.01 -10.81
CA PRO A 6 -35.63 -15.22 -11.95
C PRO A 6 -34.47 -14.80 -12.82
N CYS A 7 -34.58 -15.03 -14.14
CA CYS A 7 -33.64 -14.50 -15.15
C CYS A 7 -33.55 -12.97 -15.05
N ARG A 8 -32.37 -12.43 -14.79
CA ARG A 8 -32.10 -11.01 -14.89
C ARG A 8 -32.27 -10.54 -16.34
N ASN A 9 -32.96 -9.45 -16.50
CA ASN A 9 -33.30 -8.86 -17.79
C ASN A 9 -32.01 -8.27 -18.44
N PRO A 10 -31.62 -8.63 -19.68
CA PRO A 10 -30.39 -8.16 -20.32
C PRO A 10 -30.31 -6.60 -20.46
N LYS A 11 -31.44 -5.90 -20.39
CA LYS A 11 -31.48 -4.43 -20.40
C LYS A 11 -31.00 -3.82 -19.07
N ASP A 12 -31.21 -4.50 -17.96
CA ASP A 12 -30.75 -4.03 -16.63
C ASP A 12 -29.23 -4.20 -16.47
N ASP A 13 -28.64 -5.24 -17.08
CA ASP A 13 -27.20 -5.45 -17.11
C ASP A 13 -26.49 -4.40 -17.98
N VAL A 14 -27.07 -4.00 -19.12
CA VAL A 14 -26.49 -2.96 -19.98
C VAL A 14 -26.60 -1.57 -19.33
N LEU A 15 -27.70 -1.25 -18.66
CA LEU A 15 -27.87 0.00 -17.92
C LEU A 15 -26.94 0.05 -16.69
N SER A 16 -26.75 -1.05 -16.00
CA SER A 16 -25.82 -1.18 -14.88
C SER A 16 -24.36 -1.01 -15.34
N CYS A 17 -23.99 -1.62 -16.46
CA CYS A 17 -22.67 -1.48 -17.08
C CYS A 17 -22.42 -0.04 -17.59
N LEU A 18 -23.39 0.62 -18.20
CA LEU A 18 -23.30 2.02 -18.62
C LEU A 18 -23.22 3.01 -17.45
N LYS A 19 -23.95 2.75 -16.34
CA LYS A 19 -23.81 3.51 -15.09
C LYS A 19 -22.45 3.31 -14.44
N ALA A 20 -21.90 2.10 -14.46
CA ALA A 20 -20.56 1.82 -13.97
C ALA A 20 -19.47 2.53 -14.79
N MET A 21 -19.65 2.70 -16.10
CA MET A 21 -18.72 3.43 -16.97
C MET A 21 -18.78 4.96 -16.83
N SER A 22 -19.88 5.53 -16.28
CA SER A 22 -20.05 6.98 -16.08
C SER A 22 -19.79 7.42 -14.64
N ALA A 23 -19.55 6.49 -13.72
CA ALA A 23 -19.32 6.80 -12.31
C ALA A 23 -18.02 7.58 -12.10
N THR A 24 -18.09 8.64 -11.32
CA THR A 24 -16.93 9.45 -10.90
C THR A 24 -16.03 8.65 -9.96
N LEU A 25 -14.78 9.11 -9.80
CA LEU A 25 -13.82 8.45 -8.89
C LEU A 25 -14.35 8.34 -7.44
N PRO A 26 -14.97 9.39 -6.83
CA PRO A 26 -15.60 9.25 -5.52
C PRO A 26 -16.71 8.20 -5.47
N GLU A 27 -17.59 8.15 -6.49
CA GLU A 27 -18.67 7.17 -6.54
C GLU A 27 -18.15 5.73 -6.62
N ARG A 28 -17.08 5.48 -7.35
CA ARG A 28 -16.44 4.17 -7.41
C ARG A 28 -15.78 3.80 -6.08
N TYR A 29 -15.11 4.76 -5.43
CA TYR A 29 -14.55 4.54 -4.10
C TYR A 29 -15.64 4.22 -3.07
N ASP A 30 -16.74 4.97 -3.07
CA ASP A 30 -17.89 4.74 -2.17
C ASP A 30 -18.56 3.38 -2.45
N ALA A 31 -18.60 2.92 -3.69
CA ALA A 31 -19.11 1.59 -4.05
C ALA A 31 -18.22 0.46 -3.48
N LEU A 32 -16.89 0.62 -3.51
CA LEU A 32 -15.97 -0.35 -2.89
C LEU A 32 -16.14 -0.40 -1.36
N VAL A 33 -16.37 0.74 -0.72
CA VAL A 33 -16.68 0.80 0.72
C VAL A 33 -18.02 0.12 1.02
N ALA A 34 -19.05 0.42 0.23
CA ALA A 34 -20.41 -0.13 0.42
C ALA A 34 -20.46 -1.65 0.20
N SER A 35 -19.63 -2.19 -0.70
CA SER A 35 -19.51 -3.65 -0.92
C SER A 35 -18.69 -4.37 0.16
N GLY A 36 -18.05 -3.63 1.09
CA GLY A 36 -17.16 -4.21 2.09
C GLY A 36 -15.80 -4.65 1.55
N ALA A 37 -15.48 -4.34 0.27
CA ALA A 37 -14.19 -4.67 -0.33
C ALA A 37 -13.04 -3.87 0.31
N ILE A 38 -13.33 -2.65 0.76
CA ILE A 38 -12.40 -1.79 1.51
C ILE A 38 -13.11 -1.11 2.67
N GLU A 39 -12.35 -0.74 3.69
CA GLU A 39 -12.85 0.16 4.74
C GLU A 39 -12.67 1.63 4.32
N ARG A 40 -13.64 2.49 4.72
CA ARG A 40 -13.51 3.92 4.48
C ARG A 40 -12.35 4.52 5.28
N ASP A 41 -11.39 5.11 4.58
CA ASP A 41 -10.21 5.75 5.17
C ASP A 41 -10.22 7.25 4.87
N PRO A 42 -10.25 8.14 5.90
CA PRO A 42 -10.23 9.59 5.70
C PRO A 42 -9.04 10.09 4.87
N ALA A 43 -7.85 9.48 5.02
CA ALA A 43 -6.68 9.83 4.23
C ALA A 43 -6.87 9.45 2.75
N GLN A 44 -7.44 8.27 2.47
CA GLN A 44 -7.80 7.87 1.11
C GLN A 44 -8.88 8.80 0.52
N VAL A 45 -9.90 9.18 1.29
CA VAL A 45 -10.94 10.12 0.85
C VAL A 45 -10.34 11.48 0.47
N ALA A 46 -9.34 11.97 1.22
CA ALA A 46 -8.63 13.20 0.88
C ALA A 46 -7.90 13.09 -0.48
N VAL A 47 -7.22 11.97 -0.72
CA VAL A 47 -6.55 11.67 -2.01
C VAL A 47 -7.58 11.55 -3.14
N VAL A 48 -8.70 10.83 -2.92
CA VAL A 48 -9.80 10.70 -3.88
C VAL A 48 -10.32 12.08 -4.32
N ARG A 49 -10.51 13.00 -3.38
CA ARG A 49 -10.95 14.38 -3.69
C ARG A 49 -9.93 15.13 -4.54
N ARG A 50 -8.64 15.01 -4.25
CA ARG A 50 -7.57 15.65 -5.02
C ARG A 50 -7.46 15.08 -6.44
N LEU A 51 -7.50 13.74 -6.58
CA LEU A 51 -7.51 13.07 -7.87
C LEU A 51 -8.74 13.45 -8.69
N GLN A 52 -9.92 13.57 -8.08
CA GLN A 52 -11.15 14.03 -8.74
C GLN A 52 -11.02 15.49 -9.22
N ALA A 53 -10.47 16.39 -8.40
CA ALA A 53 -10.23 17.77 -8.78
C ALA A 53 -9.25 17.88 -9.96
N LEU A 54 -8.17 17.07 -9.96
CA LEU A 54 -7.24 16.96 -11.09
C LEU A 54 -7.97 16.48 -12.34
N SER A 55 -8.79 15.42 -12.23
CA SER A 55 -9.57 14.86 -13.35
C SER A 55 -10.49 15.94 -13.98
N GLN A 56 -11.18 16.75 -13.16
CA GLN A 56 -12.03 17.84 -13.62
C GLN A 56 -11.23 18.94 -14.32
N THR A 57 -10.06 19.30 -13.79
CA THR A 57 -9.16 20.27 -14.41
C THR A 57 -8.66 19.80 -15.78
N LEU A 58 -8.34 18.49 -15.91
CA LEU A 58 -7.93 17.89 -17.19
C LEU A 58 -9.08 17.85 -18.21
N ALA A 59 -10.30 17.59 -17.77
CA ALA A 59 -11.50 17.64 -18.61
C ALA A 59 -11.76 19.04 -19.18
N SER A 60 -11.67 20.07 -18.35
CA SER A 60 -11.90 21.47 -18.77
C SER A 60 -10.83 21.97 -19.75
N ARG A 61 -9.55 21.56 -19.57
CA ARG A 61 -8.46 21.84 -20.53
C ARG A 61 -8.73 21.26 -21.91
N LYS A 62 -9.29 20.06 -21.98
CA LYS A 62 -9.64 19.42 -23.26
C LYS A 62 -10.74 20.19 -23.99
N LEU A 63 -11.72 20.71 -23.28
CA LEU A 63 -12.80 21.55 -23.83
C LEU A 63 -12.25 22.89 -24.32
N ALA A 64 -11.38 23.55 -23.57
CA ALA A 64 -10.75 24.81 -23.96
C ALA A 64 -9.88 24.67 -25.24
N LYS A 65 -9.09 23.58 -25.36
CA LYS A 65 -8.33 23.31 -26.59
C LYS A 65 -9.22 23.08 -27.81
N LYS A 66 -10.38 22.43 -27.67
CA LYS A 66 -11.35 22.24 -28.77
C LYS A 66 -12.01 23.54 -29.19
N SER A 67 -12.31 24.45 -28.27
CA SER A 67 -12.93 25.76 -28.58
C SER A 67 -11.91 26.76 -29.17
N SER A 68 -10.62 26.67 -28.81
CA SER A 68 -9.58 27.58 -29.33
C SER A 68 -9.13 27.25 -30.77
N ALA A 69 -9.50 26.09 -31.33
CA ALA A 69 -9.30 25.81 -32.73
C ALA A 69 -10.13 26.75 -33.66
N LEU A 70 -11.23 27.35 -33.13
CA LEU A 70 -11.96 28.43 -33.79
C LEU A 70 -11.42 29.83 -33.41
N GLY A 71 -10.73 29.96 -32.26
CA GLY A 71 -10.26 31.25 -31.72
C GLY A 71 -8.99 31.81 -32.39
N TRP A 72 -8.30 31.03 -33.24
CA TRP A 72 -7.11 31.47 -34.01
C TRP A 72 -7.43 32.62 -34.96
N LEU A 73 -8.69 32.79 -35.32
CA LEU A 73 -9.16 33.88 -36.19
C LEU A 73 -9.25 35.27 -35.49
N PHE A 74 -9.10 35.33 -34.16
CA PHE A 74 -9.30 36.57 -33.38
C PHE A 74 -8.13 36.96 -32.45
N GLY A 75 -6.91 36.71 -32.85
CA GLY A 75 -5.69 37.39 -32.35
C GLY A 75 -5.52 37.73 -30.87
N ARG A 76 -6.17 37.02 -29.92
CA ARG A 76 -5.99 37.25 -28.49
C ARG A 76 -4.79 36.44 -27.97
N LYS A 77 -3.76 37.14 -27.47
CA LYS A 77 -2.71 36.54 -26.65
C LYS A 77 -3.38 35.77 -25.50
N GLN A 78 -3.21 34.43 -25.47
CA GLN A 78 -3.63 33.62 -24.34
C GLN A 78 -2.87 34.08 -23.10
N PRO A 79 -3.53 34.27 -21.95
CA PRO A 79 -2.84 34.36 -20.67
C PRO A 79 -2.04 33.06 -20.48
N ALA A 80 -0.86 33.15 -19.87
CA ALA A 80 -0.02 32.02 -19.54
C ALA A 80 -0.90 30.96 -18.85
N ALA A 81 -1.08 29.80 -19.49
CA ALA A 81 -1.95 28.77 -18.96
C ALA A 81 -1.40 28.36 -17.58
N ASP A 82 -2.19 28.57 -16.52
CA ASP A 82 -1.88 28.04 -15.21
C ASP A 82 -1.41 26.61 -15.35
N THR A 83 -0.16 26.36 -14.92
CA THR A 83 0.45 25.03 -15.05
C THR A 83 -0.27 24.09 -14.11
N VAL A 84 -1.12 23.21 -14.67
CA VAL A 84 -1.81 22.18 -13.88
C VAL A 84 -0.75 21.32 -13.21
N LYS A 85 -0.77 21.31 -11.89
CA LYS A 85 0.08 20.40 -11.12
C LYS A 85 -0.50 18.98 -11.16
N GLY A 86 0.38 18.00 -11.28
CA GLY A 86 0.03 16.61 -11.08
C GLY A 86 -0.08 16.25 -9.59
N LEU A 87 0.05 14.96 -9.28
CA LEU A 87 -0.04 14.48 -7.91
C LEU A 87 1.07 13.48 -7.60
N TYR A 88 1.70 13.58 -6.43
CA TYR A 88 2.63 12.60 -5.91
C TYR A 88 2.10 12.07 -4.58
N ILE A 89 1.64 10.81 -4.60
CA ILE A 89 1.01 10.14 -3.46
C ILE A 89 2.03 9.21 -2.85
N TRP A 90 2.48 9.49 -1.62
CA TRP A 90 3.45 8.65 -0.96
C TRP A 90 2.97 8.16 0.40
N GLY A 91 3.54 7.05 0.88
CA GLY A 91 3.19 6.44 2.16
C GLY A 91 3.56 4.96 2.19
N SER A 92 3.38 4.32 3.34
CA SER A 92 3.74 2.92 3.57
C SER A 92 3.05 1.95 2.59
N VAL A 93 3.61 0.76 2.45
CA VAL A 93 3.02 -0.34 1.67
C VAL A 93 1.65 -0.74 2.25
N GLY A 94 0.74 -1.24 1.42
CA GLY A 94 -0.58 -1.70 1.86
C GLY A 94 -1.62 -0.60 2.11
N ARG A 95 -1.31 0.68 1.83
CA ARG A 95 -2.23 1.83 2.05
C ARG A 95 -3.25 2.06 0.94
N GLY A 96 -3.28 1.20 -0.06
CA GLY A 96 -4.23 1.32 -1.18
C GLY A 96 -3.81 2.33 -2.25
N LYS A 97 -2.52 2.73 -2.32
CA LYS A 97 -2.02 3.65 -3.36
C LYS A 97 -2.31 3.15 -4.78
N THR A 98 -2.06 1.86 -5.03
CA THR A 98 -2.30 1.21 -6.33
C THR A 98 -3.78 1.22 -6.68
N MET A 99 -4.66 0.90 -5.72
CA MET A 99 -6.12 0.95 -5.89
C MET A 99 -6.60 2.37 -6.22
N LEU A 100 -6.09 3.40 -5.53
CA LEU A 100 -6.42 4.79 -5.83
C LEU A 100 -5.94 5.21 -7.22
N MET A 101 -4.77 4.74 -7.64
CA MET A 101 -4.26 4.93 -9.01
C MET A 101 -5.14 4.22 -10.04
N ASP A 102 -5.60 2.98 -9.76
CA ASP A 102 -6.52 2.23 -10.63
C ASP A 102 -7.80 3.05 -10.87
N LEU A 103 -8.46 3.47 -9.78
CA LEU A 103 -9.68 4.28 -9.85
C LEU A 103 -9.49 5.57 -10.64
N PHE A 104 -8.37 6.26 -10.43
CA PHE A 104 -8.05 7.49 -11.17
C PHE A 104 -7.82 7.21 -12.65
N TYR A 105 -6.95 6.25 -12.97
CA TYR A 105 -6.58 5.94 -14.34
C TYR A 105 -7.79 5.50 -15.18
N GLU A 106 -8.71 4.75 -14.58
CA GLU A 106 -9.92 4.30 -15.25
C GLU A 106 -10.93 5.44 -15.50
N THR A 107 -11.02 6.41 -14.59
CA THR A 107 -12.05 7.46 -14.63
C THR A 107 -11.60 8.78 -15.27
N VAL A 108 -10.27 9.02 -15.36
CA VAL A 108 -9.75 10.28 -15.92
C VAL A 108 -10.07 10.43 -17.40
N PRO A 109 -10.67 11.56 -17.85
CA PRO A 109 -11.13 11.75 -19.22
C PRO A 109 -10.00 12.22 -20.17
N VAL A 110 -8.83 11.60 -20.09
CA VAL A 110 -7.64 11.86 -20.93
C VAL A 110 -7.40 10.66 -21.83
N ALA A 111 -7.45 10.84 -23.16
CA ALA A 111 -7.25 9.76 -24.12
C ALA A 111 -5.77 9.34 -24.22
N ALA A 112 -4.87 10.34 -24.34
CA ALA A 112 -3.42 10.11 -24.39
C ALA A 112 -2.87 9.99 -22.95
N ARG A 113 -3.07 8.83 -22.34
CA ARG A 113 -2.57 8.51 -20.99
C ARG A 113 -1.80 7.20 -20.99
N ARG A 114 -0.74 7.13 -20.21
CA ARG A 114 0.07 5.93 -20.03
C ARG A 114 0.28 5.66 -18.55
N ARG A 115 0.09 4.41 -18.12
CA ARG A 115 0.41 3.94 -16.79
C ARG A 115 1.48 2.86 -16.88
N VAL A 116 2.47 2.96 -16.01
CA VAL A 116 3.63 2.08 -16.03
C VAL A 116 4.35 2.12 -14.68
N HIS A 117 4.97 1.02 -14.26
CA HIS A 117 5.91 1.05 -13.15
C HIS A 117 7.13 1.89 -13.51
N PHE A 118 7.62 2.68 -12.57
CA PHE A 118 8.66 3.66 -12.84
C PHE A 118 9.95 3.05 -13.41
N HIS A 119 10.39 1.90 -12.89
CA HIS A 119 11.56 1.21 -13.41
C HIS A 119 11.37 0.72 -14.87
N ALA A 120 10.17 0.24 -15.23
CA ALA A 120 9.88 -0.16 -16.59
C ALA A 120 9.83 1.04 -17.57
N PHE A 121 9.37 2.19 -17.08
CA PHE A 121 9.45 3.44 -17.82
C PHE A 121 10.91 3.85 -18.10
N MET A 122 11.78 3.76 -17.08
CA MET A 122 13.19 4.09 -17.26
C MET A 122 13.90 3.13 -18.21
N ALA A 123 13.56 1.83 -18.17
CA ALA A 123 14.07 0.86 -19.15
C ALA A 123 13.67 1.24 -20.59
N ASP A 124 12.41 1.61 -20.84
CA ASP A 124 11.94 2.12 -22.15
C ASP A 124 12.69 3.41 -22.58
N VAL A 125 12.92 4.33 -21.62
CA VAL A 125 13.71 5.55 -21.89
C VAL A 125 15.14 5.21 -22.32
N HIS A 126 15.82 4.31 -21.61
CA HIS A 126 17.18 3.89 -21.95
C HIS A 126 17.24 3.20 -23.32
N GLU A 127 16.26 2.37 -23.66
CA GLU A 127 16.16 1.72 -24.96
C GLU A 127 15.99 2.76 -26.09
N ARG A 128 15.10 3.74 -25.93
CA ARG A 128 14.91 4.85 -26.89
C ARG A 128 16.17 5.69 -27.05
N ILE A 129 16.85 6.01 -25.95
CA ILE A 129 18.13 6.74 -25.98
C ILE A 129 19.18 5.93 -26.75
N HIS A 130 19.24 4.62 -26.52
CA HIS A 130 20.15 3.74 -27.22
C HIS A 130 19.83 3.71 -28.74
N ALA A 131 18.59 3.50 -29.11
CA ALA A 131 18.14 3.49 -30.51
C ALA A 131 18.43 4.83 -31.18
N TYR A 132 18.19 5.95 -30.52
CA TYR A 132 18.51 7.29 -31.03
C TYR A 132 20.01 7.47 -31.28
N ARG A 133 20.86 7.01 -30.36
CA ARG A 133 22.32 7.05 -30.54
C ARG A 133 22.80 6.21 -31.73
N GLN A 134 22.18 5.07 -31.99
CA GLN A 134 22.46 4.26 -33.20
C GLN A 134 22.04 5.00 -34.48
N ALA A 135 20.87 5.63 -34.47
CA ALA A 135 20.41 6.47 -35.59
C ALA A 135 21.34 7.66 -35.87
N LEU A 136 21.90 8.27 -34.81
CA LEU A 136 22.89 9.34 -34.89
C LEU A 136 24.20 8.84 -35.56
N LYS A 137 24.69 7.67 -35.12
CA LYS A 137 25.88 7.05 -35.73
C LYS A 137 25.64 6.68 -37.20
N ALA A 138 24.44 6.28 -37.55
CA ALA A 138 24.04 5.99 -38.96
C ALA A 138 23.78 7.24 -39.79
N GLY A 139 23.86 8.46 -39.21
CA GLY A 139 23.63 9.73 -39.87
C GLY A 139 22.17 10.01 -40.26
N THR A 140 21.21 9.24 -39.72
CA THR A 140 19.77 9.42 -39.99
C THR A 140 19.15 10.53 -39.14
N VAL A 141 19.77 10.92 -38.04
CA VAL A 141 19.39 12.07 -37.21
C VAL A 141 20.60 12.97 -36.97
N LYS A 142 20.37 14.27 -36.71
CA LYS A 142 21.43 15.28 -36.63
C LYS A 142 21.64 15.84 -35.23
N GLU A 143 20.59 15.76 -34.36
CA GLU A 143 20.65 16.30 -32.99
C GLU A 143 21.55 15.40 -32.16
N PRO A 144 22.65 15.94 -31.57
CA PRO A 144 23.58 15.10 -30.81
C PRO A 144 23.02 14.66 -29.44
N ASP A 145 22.11 15.43 -28.85
CA ASP A 145 21.50 15.13 -27.57
C ASP A 145 20.21 14.30 -27.71
N PRO A 146 20.16 13.03 -27.23
CA PRO A 146 19.00 12.16 -27.38
C PRO A 146 17.82 12.53 -26.47
N ILE A 147 18.04 13.28 -25.38
CA ILE A 147 17.04 13.49 -24.35
C ILE A 147 15.83 14.29 -24.86
N GLY A 148 16.08 15.38 -25.59
CA GLY A 148 15.03 16.21 -26.15
C GLY A 148 14.11 15.45 -27.13
N PRO A 149 14.65 14.79 -28.16
CA PRO A 149 13.88 13.95 -29.08
C PRO A 149 13.08 12.82 -28.38
N VAL A 150 13.70 12.08 -27.46
CA VAL A 150 13.01 11.01 -26.70
C VAL A 150 11.88 11.59 -25.83
N ALA A 151 12.10 12.71 -25.16
CA ALA A 151 11.04 13.38 -24.41
C ALA A 151 9.89 13.84 -25.31
N ALA A 152 10.18 14.33 -26.52
CA ALA A 152 9.18 14.75 -27.49
C ALA A 152 8.34 13.57 -28.02
N GLU A 153 8.92 12.40 -28.20
CA GLU A 153 8.20 11.17 -28.56
C GLU A 153 7.26 10.75 -27.42
N LEU A 154 7.76 10.65 -26.21
CA LEU A 154 6.97 10.30 -25.03
C LEU A 154 5.81 11.27 -24.81
N ALA A 155 6.04 12.58 -24.99
CA ALA A 155 5.01 13.60 -24.85
C ALA A 155 3.91 13.52 -25.95
N LYS A 156 4.22 13.00 -27.14
CA LYS A 156 3.23 12.70 -28.18
C LYS A 156 2.37 11.49 -27.83
N GLU A 157 2.97 10.48 -27.21
CA GLU A 157 2.28 9.25 -26.79
C GLU A 157 1.33 9.50 -25.61
N ALA A 158 1.76 10.30 -24.63
CA ALA A 158 0.98 10.53 -23.41
C ALA A 158 1.10 11.97 -22.90
N SER A 159 -0.04 12.61 -22.72
CA SER A 159 -0.14 13.91 -22.03
C SER A 159 -0.34 13.74 -20.51
N LEU A 160 -0.64 12.53 -20.07
CA LEU A 160 -0.75 12.13 -18.66
C LEU A 160 0.07 10.86 -18.45
N LEU A 161 1.10 10.94 -17.60
CA LEU A 161 1.90 9.80 -17.16
C LEU A 161 1.51 9.44 -15.73
N CYS A 162 1.11 8.19 -15.53
CA CYS A 162 0.82 7.62 -14.23
C CYS A 162 1.92 6.60 -13.88
N PHE A 163 2.62 6.85 -12.79
CA PHE A 163 3.71 5.99 -12.34
C PHE A 163 3.32 5.23 -11.09
N ASP A 164 3.45 3.92 -11.15
CA ASP A 164 3.44 3.09 -9.95
C ASP A 164 4.87 2.93 -9.43
N GLU A 165 5.01 2.93 -8.08
CA GLU A 165 6.27 2.70 -7.38
C GLU A 165 7.42 3.62 -7.84
N PHE A 166 7.17 4.92 -7.83
CA PHE A 166 8.17 5.91 -8.20
C PHE A 166 9.35 5.88 -7.23
N THR A 167 10.45 5.25 -7.64
CA THR A 167 11.68 5.10 -6.86
C THR A 167 12.87 5.32 -7.76
N VAL A 168 13.96 5.87 -7.23
CA VAL A 168 15.21 6.10 -7.96
C VAL A 168 16.35 5.48 -7.16
N THR A 169 16.96 4.46 -7.70
CA THR A 169 18.05 3.71 -7.06
C THR A 169 19.32 3.68 -7.90
N ASP A 170 19.18 3.80 -9.22
CA ASP A 170 20.28 3.74 -10.16
C ASP A 170 20.82 5.15 -10.51
N ILE A 171 22.15 5.26 -10.64
CA ILE A 171 22.82 6.53 -10.95
C ILE A 171 22.55 6.97 -12.40
N ALA A 172 22.43 6.03 -13.37
CA ALA A 172 22.14 6.37 -14.74
C ALA A 172 20.75 6.99 -14.87
N ASP A 173 19.76 6.47 -14.15
CA ASP A 173 18.43 7.05 -14.07
C ASP A 173 18.48 8.44 -13.45
N ALA A 174 19.15 8.59 -12.30
CA ALA A 174 19.26 9.87 -11.60
C ALA A 174 19.84 10.98 -12.49
N MET A 175 20.84 10.68 -13.31
CA MET A 175 21.49 11.65 -14.20
C MET A 175 20.62 12.08 -15.40
N ILE A 176 19.70 11.22 -15.84
CA ILE A 176 18.82 11.48 -16.98
C ILE A 176 17.53 12.21 -16.56
N LEU A 177 17.00 11.88 -15.37
CA LEU A 177 15.67 12.30 -14.92
C LEU A 177 15.49 13.82 -14.95
N GLY A 178 16.44 14.59 -14.46
CA GLY A 178 16.33 16.05 -14.42
C GLY A 178 16.07 16.64 -15.80
N ARG A 179 16.82 16.20 -16.79
CA ARG A 179 16.71 16.70 -18.18
C ARG A 179 15.46 16.18 -18.89
N LEU A 180 15.16 14.89 -18.72
CA LEU A 180 14.01 14.24 -19.33
C LEU A 180 12.71 14.88 -18.82
N PHE A 181 12.55 15.01 -17.51
CA PHE A 181 11.32 15.58 -16.93
C PHE A 181 11.20 17.08 -17.17
N THR A 182 12.31 17.82 -17.26
CA THR A 182 12.29 19.23 -17.71
C THR A 182 11.64 19.33 -19.09
N ALA A 183 12.06 18.49 -20.04
CA ALA A 183 11.52 18.48 -21.39
C ALA A 183 10.06 18.00 -21.43
N LEU A 184 9.69 16.95 -20.66
CA LEU A 184 8.32 16.46 -20.57
C LEU A 184 7.37 17.52 -19.97
N PHE A 185 7.76 18.20 -18.90
CA PHE A 185 6.97 19.27 -18.30
C PHE A 185 6.85 20.50 -19.20
N ALA A 186 7.93 20.83 -19.95
CA ALA A 186 7.88 21.90 -20.96
C ALA A 186 6.90 21.54 -22.10
N ALA A 187 6.79 20.27 -22.47
CA ALA A 187 5.80 19.77 -23.42
C ALA A 187 4.37 19.69 -22.86
N GLY A 188 4.18 20.00 -21.57
CA GLY A 188 2.87 20.02 -20.93
C GLY A 188 2.38 18.67 -20.43
N VAL A 189 3.24 17.68 -20.31
CA VAL A 189 2.93 16.38 -19.71
C VAL A 189 2.66 16.55 -18.23
N ILE A 190 1.61 15.90 -17.75
CA ILE A 190 1.21 15.89 -16.35
C ILE A 190 1.57 14.53 -15.75
N VAL A 191 2.06 14.55 -14.52
CA VAL A 191 2.53 13.35 -13.83
C VAL A 191 1.68 13.08 -12.59
N VAL A 192 1.20 11.85 -12.47
CA VAL A 192 0.63 11.32 -11.22
C VAL A 192 1.47 10.12 -10.80
N ALA A 193 2.00 10.13 -9.60
CA ALA A 193 2.90 9.09 -9.13
C ALA A 193 2.46 8.54 -7.77
N THR A 194 2.63 7.23 -7.59
CA THR A 194 2.60 6.58 -6.27
C THR A 194 4.00 6.18 -5.86
N SER A 195 4.33 6.31 -4.57
CA SER A 195 5.65 5.96 -4.04
C SER A 195 5.56 5.51 -2.58
N ASN A 196 6.56 4.78 -2.12
CA ASN A 196 6.79 4.50 -0.70
C ASN A 196 7.73 5.53 -0.07
N VAL A 197 8.31 6.42 -0.88
CA VAL A 197 9.34 7.37 -0.47
C VAL A 197 8.84 8.79 -0.71
N GLU A 198 9.10 9.67 0.26
CA GLU A 198 8.87 11.11 0.10
C GLU A 198 9.77 11.69 -1.00
N PRO A 199 9.29 12.66 -1.82
CA PRO A 199 10.11 13.26 -2.89
C PRO A 199 11.47 13.75 -2.40
N SER A 200 11.55 14.37 -1.22
CA SER A 200 12.77 14.87 -0.58
C SER A 200 13.80 13.77 -0.30
N ARG A 201 13.35 12.53 -0.15
CA ARG A 201 14.19 11.36 0.15
C ARG A 201 14.47 10.46 -1.06
N LEU A 202 13.98 10.84 -2.25
CA LEU A 202 14.35 10.14 -3.48
C LEU A 202 15.85 10.12 -3.67
N TYR A 203 16.38 8.95 -4.06
CA TYR A 203 17.81 8.72 -4.26
C TYR A 203 18.66 9.06 -3.00
N GLU A 204 18.10 8.86 -1.80
CA GLU A 204 18.81 9.05 -0.53
C GLU A 204 19.99 8.06 -0.44
N GLY A 205 21.18 8.57 -0.05
CA GLY A 205 22.41 7.77 -0.03
C GLY A 205 23.01 7.46 -1.42
N GLY A 206 22.39 7.88 -2.51
CA GLY A 206 22.90 7.65 -3.86
C GLY A 206 24.15 8.44 -4.19
N LEU A 207 24.98 7.88 -5.07
CA LEU A 207 26.24 8.50 -5.52
C LEU A 207 25.96 9.82 -6.26
N ASN A 208 26.68 10.90 -5.91
CA ASN A 208 26.49 12.24 -6.50
C ASN A 208 25.07 12.80 -6.34
N ARG A 209 24.38 12.50 -5.24
CA ARG A 209 23.02 12.95 -4.96
C ARG A 209 22.80 14.45 -5.14
N ALA A 210 23.83 15.26 -4.91
CA ALA A 210 23.76 16.71 -5.11
C ALA A 210 23.35 17.11 -6.53
N LEU A 211 23.70 16.32 -7.56
CA LEU A 211 23.29 16.54 -8.95
C LEU A 211 21.84 16.15 -9.21
N PHE A 212 21.22 15.38 -8.31
CA PHE A 212 19.83 14.96 -8.39
C PHE A 212 18.86 15.93 -7.67
N LEU A 213 19.34 16.73 -6.73
CA LEU A 213 18.51 17.68 -5.97
C LEU A 213 17.69 18.62 -6.88
N PRO A 214 18.22 19.18 -7.98
CA PRO A 214 17.44 20.03 -8.87
C PRO A 214 16.22 19.31 -9.49
N PHE A 215 16.32 17.98 -9.70
CA PHE A 215 15.17 17.20 -10.15
C PHE A 215 14.09 17.09 -9.06
N ILE A 216 14.47 16.91 -7.80
CA ILE A 216 13.52 16.87 -6.67
C ILE A 216 12.76 18.20 -6.58
N GLU A 217 13.46 19.35 -6.70
CA GLU A 217 12.86 20.68 -6.71
C GLU A 217 11.91 20.87 -7.91
N LEU A 218 12.34 20.45 -9.11
CA LEU A 218 11.51 20.47 -10.30
C LEU A 218 10.24 19.65 -10.11
N LEU A 219 10.36 18.40 -9.63
CA LEU A 219 9.22 17.51 -9.37
C LEU A 219 8.25 18.16 -8.38
N ALA A 220 8.74 18.65 -7.24
CA ALA A 220 7.93 19.30 -6.21
C ALA A 220 7.20 20.55 -6.73
N SER A 221 7.79 21.27 -7.70
CA SER A 221 7.15 22.42 -8.35
C SER A 221 5.99 22.03 -9.28
N LYS A 222 6.00 20.80 -9.81
CA LYS A 222 5.08 20.30 -10.84
C LYS A 222 4.01 19.35 -10.32
N VAL A 223 4.13 18.88 -9.09
CA VAL A 223 3.14 18.00 -8.45
C VAL A 223 2.73 18.55 -7.08
N ASP A 224 1.50 18.27 -6.67
CA ASP A 224 1.09 18.40 -5.28
C ASP A 224 1.48 17.11 -4.55
N VAL A 225 2.24 17.22 -3.47
CA VAL A 225 2.70 16.07 -2.69
C VAL A 225 1.68 15.76 -1.60
N ILE A 226 1.21 14.54 -1.56
CA ILE A 226 0.26 14.07 -0.55
C ILE A 226 0.84 12.85 0.14
N LYS A 227 0.98 12.94 1.45
CA LYS A 227 1.27 11.79 2.29
C LYS A 227 -0.02 11.03 2.55
N LEU A 228 -0.09 9.80 2.08
CA LEU A 228 -1.13 8.86 2.47
C LEU A 228 -0.68 8.24 3.80
N GLU A 229 -0.93 9.00 4.86
CA GLU A 229 -0.53 8.57 6.20
C GLU A 229 -1.12 7.20 6.51
N ALA A 230 -0.33 6.39 7.22
CA ALA A 230 -0.95 5.33 7.98
C ALA A 230 -2.07 5.98 8.80
N ARG A 231 -3.25 5.38 8.86
CA ARG A 231 -4.08 5.65 10.02
C ARG A 231 -3.11 5.60 11.20
N THR A 232 -2.79 6.73 11.79
CA THR A 232 -2.42 6.75 13.20
C THR A 232 -3.51 5.92 13.81
N ASP A 233 -3.15 4.82 14.47
CA ASP A 233 -4.17 3.85 14.85
C ASP A 233 -5.03 4.53 15.92
N PHE A 234 -6.01 5.38 15.45
CA PHE A 234 -7.04 5.99 16.30
C PHE A 234 -7.74 4.96 17.19
N ARG A 235 -7.50 3.67 16.85
CA ARG A 235 -8.00 2.55 17.63
C ARG A 235 -7.17 2.32 18.88
N LEU A 236 -5.86 2.62 18.86
CA LEU A 236 -5.03 2.59 20.07
C LEU A 236 -5.22 3.82 20.95
N GLU A 237 -5.53 4.99 20.35
CA GLU A 237 -6.07 6.13 21.14
C GLU A 237 -7.39 5.76 21.83
N LYS A 238 -8.21 4.89 21.21
CA LYS A 238 -9.42 4.35 21.86
C LYS A 238 -9.12 3.46 23.09
N LEU A 239 -7.95 2.84 23.16
CA LEU A 239 -7.53 2.12 24.37
C LEU A 239 -7.09 3.08 25.49
N GLY A 240 -6.93 4.40 25.19
CA GLY A 240 -6.70 5.44 26.19
C GLY A 240 -5.47 5.21 27.07
N GLY A 241 -4.39 4.60 26.51
CA GLY A 241 -3.21 4.23 27.29
C GLY A 241 -3.39 2.99 28.17
N ALA A 242 -4.47 2.21 27.97
CA ALA A 242 -4.66 0.95 28.71
C ALA A 242 -3.53 -0.05 28.37
N PRO A 243 -3.08 -0.84 29.35
CA PRO A 243 -2.08 -1.88 29.10
C PRO A 243 -2.53 -2.83 28.00
N THR A 244 -1.59 -3.23 27.14
CA THR A 244 -1.82 -4.21 26.07
C THR A 244 -1.45 -5.65 26.51
N TYR A 245 -0.88 -5.82 27.71
CA TYR A 245 -0.48 -7.10 28.26
C TYR A 245 -0.90 -7.20 29.72
N HIS A 246 -1.72 -8.20 30.02
CA HIS A 246 -2.35 -8.39 31.32
C HIS A 246 -1.85 -9.66 32.01
N VAL A 247 -1.37 -9.53 33.24
CA VAL A 247 -0.88 -10.61 34.10
C VAL A 247 -1.47 -10.42 35.49
N PRO A 248 -1.99 -11.47 36.13
CA PRO A 248 -2.21 -12.83 35.62
C PRO A 248 -3.39 -12.91 34.64
N ALA A 249 -3.52 -14.03 33.93
CA ALA A 249 -4.68 -14.31 33.05
C ALA A 249 -5.89 -14.73 33.94
N ASP A 250 -6.51 -13.76 34.57
CA ASP A 250 -7.67 -13.92 35.44
C ASP A 250 -8.95 -13.29 34.84
N ASP A 251 -10.04 -13.30 35.58
CA ASP A 251 -11.31 -12.70 35.14
C ASP A 251 -11.19 -11.18 34.90
N LYS A 252 -10.28 -10.50 35.62
CA LYS A 252 -10.04 -9.06 35.39
C LYS A 252 -9.30 -8.83 34.06
N ALA A 253 -8.32 -9.66 33.73
CA ALA A 253 -7.64 -9.64 32.47
C ALA A 253 -8.63 -9.93 31.33
N ARG A 254 -9.50 -10.93 31.48
CA ARG A 254 -10.55 -11.26 30.49
C ARG A 254 -11.50 -10.08 30.28
N ALA A 255 -11.98 -9.44 31.35
CA ALA A 255 -12.83 -8.26 31.23
C ALA A 255 -12.11 -7.07 30.55
N ALA A 256 -10.78 -6.92 30.78
CA ALA A 256 -9.98 -5.91 30.07
C ALA A 256 -9.86 -6.21 28.56
N LEU A 257 -9.67 -7.47 28.18
CA LEU A 257 -9.65 -7.89 26.78
C LEU A 257 -11.02 -7.73 26.10
N ASP A 258 -12.13 -8.03 26.81
CA ASP A 258 -13.51 -7.78 26.33
C ASP A 258 -13.72 -6.30 26.05
N LYS A 259 -13.31 -5.45 26.97
CA LYS A 259 -13.36 -4.00 26.82
C LYS A 259 -12.51 -3.53 25.63
N ALA A 260 -11.29 -4.03 25.52
CA ALA A 260 -10.39 -3.70 24.39
C ALA A 260 -11.02 -4.12 23.06
N PHE A 261 -11.58 -5.33 22.96
CA PHE A 261 -12.26 -5.79 21.75
C PHE A 261 -13.42 -4.85 21.39
N SER A 262 -14.29 -4.53 22.34
CA SER A 262 -15.43 -3.64 22.14
C SER A 262 -15.01 -2.22 21.74
N GLN A 263 -13.95 -1.68 22.37
CA GLN A 263 -13.42 -0.34 22.03
C GLN A 263 -12.82 -0.30 20.64
N LEU A 264 -12.07 -1.35 20.24
CA LEU A 264 -11.41 -1.43 18.94
C LEU A 264 -12.41 -1.66 17.79
N THR A 265 -13.44 -2.50 18.00
CA THR A 265 -14.35 -2.95 16.95
C THR A 265 -15.68 -2.21 16.92
N GLY A 266 -16.10 -1.64 18.04
CA GLY A 266 -17.43 -1.03 18.19
C GLY A 266 -18.55 -2.05 18.49
N VAL A 267 -18.22 -3.35 18.61
CA VAL A 267 -19.19 -4.42 18.93
C VAL A 267 -18.72 -5.21 20.16
N ALA A 268 -19.66 -5.71 20.96
CA ALA A 268 -19.33 -6.47 22.17
C ALA A 268 -18.73 -7.85 21.86
N GLN A 269 -19.16 -8.47 20.78
CA GLN A 269 -18.69 -9.78 20.30
C GLN A 269 -18.53 -9.78 18.79
N GLY A 270 -17.48 -10.45 18.31
CA GLY A 270 -17.24 -10.67 16.88
C GLY A 270 -17.92 -11.93 16.36
N ALA A 271 -18.00 -12.06 15.05
CA ALA A 271 -18.40 -13.29 14.39
C ALA A 271 -17.22 -14.26 14.26
N PRO A 272 -17.46 -15.60 14.26
CA PRO A 272 -16.42 -16.56 13.94
C PRO A 272 -15.97 -16.40 12.50
N VAL A 273 -14.66 -16.56 12.24
CA VAL A 273 -14.07 -16.43 10.90
C VAL A 273 -13.21 -17.64 10.60
N THR A 274 -13.32 -18.15 9.40
CA THR A 274 -12.47 -19.21 8.86
C THR A 274 -11.60 -18.64 7.73
N ILE A 275 -10.31 -18.89 7.77
CA ILE A 275 -9.35 -18.54 6.72
C ILE A 275 -8.93 -19.84 6.05
N SER A 276 -9.21 -19.99 4.75
CA SER A 276 -8.77 -21.15 3.96
C SER A 276 -7.36 -20.96 3.43
N ILE A 277 -6.47 -21.90 3.70
CA ILE A 277 -5.04 -21.84 3.38
C ILE A 277 -4.60 -23.16 2.78
N LYS A 278 -4.31 -23.20 1.48
CA LYS A 278 -3.71 -24.36 0.77
C LYS A 278 -4.20 -25.76 1.23
N GLY A 279 -5.52 -25.93 1.42
CA GLY A 279 -6.13 -27.22 1.73
C GLY A 279 -6.45 -27.47 3.21
N HIS A 280 -6.23 -26.51 4.10
CA HIS A 280 -6.72 -26.54 5.48
C HIS A 280 -7.32 -25.19 5.92
N GLU A 281 -7.86 -25.14 7.10
CA GLU A 281 -8.61 -23.99 7.62
C GLU A 281 -8.03 -23.54 8.97
N LEU A 282 -7.74 -22.24 9.09
CA LEU A 282 -7.51 -21.59 10.37
C LEU A 282 -8.82 -20.99 10.86
N LYS A 283 -9.25 -21.40 12.06
CA LYS A 283 -10.52 -20.98 12.66
C LYS A 283 -10.27 -20.00 13.79
N LEU A 284 -10.96 -18.88 13.73
CA LEU A 284 -10.91 -17.83 14.74
C LEU A 284 -12.30 -17.72 15.39
N PRO A 285 -12.40 -17.83 16.72
CA PRO A 285 -13.70 -17.76 17.43
C PRO A 285 -14.40 -16.43 17.22
N GLN A 286 -13.65 -15.33 17.16
CA GLN A 286 -14.22 -13.99 17.01
C GLN A 286 -13.35 -13.11 16.12
N ALA A 287 -13.99 -12.34 15.23
CA ALA A 287 -13.35 -11.27 14.50
C ALA A 287 -14.37 -10.17 14.16
N ALA A 288 -13.93 -8.93 14.17
CA ALA A 288 -14.68 -7.76 13.71
C ALA A 288 -13.72 -6.62 13.39
N GLY A 289 -14.02 -5.79 12.39
CA GLY A 289 -13.33 -4.53 12.10
C GLY A 289 -11.80 -4.66 11.97
N GLY A 290 -11.28 -5.79 11.45
CA GLY A 290 -9.84 -6.03 11.32
C GLY A 290 -9.13 -6.45 12.62
N VAL A 291 -9.88 -6.73 13.69
CA VAL A 291 -9.41 -7.32 14.95
C VAL A 291 -9.82 -8.77 15.03
N ALA A 292 -8.88 -9.67 15.27
CA ALA A 292 -9.13 -11.07 15.60
C ALA A 292 -8.99 -11.30 17.09
N ARG A 293 -9.78 -12.21 17.65
CA ARG A 293 -9.64 -12.70 19.03
C ARG A 293 -9.67 -14.21 19.05
N ALA A 294 -8.71 -14.79 19.75
CA ALA A 294 -8.57 -16.22 19.94
C ALA A 294 -7.81 -16.51 21.24
N SER A 295 -7.97 -17.69 21.80
CA SER A 295 -7.16 -18.15 22.90
C SER A 295 -5.80 -18.71 22.42
N PHE A 296 -4.84 -18.83 23.34
CA PHE A 296 -3.61 -19.54 23.07
C PHE A 296 -3.87 -20.96 22.55
N ALA A 297 -4.86 -21.66 23.12
CA ALA A 297 -5.22 -23.00 22.73
C ALA A 297 -5.76 -23.05 21.28
N ASP A 298 -6.52 -22.05 20.85
CA ASP A 298 -7.06 -21.98 19.50
C ASP A 298 -5.94 -21.83 18.45
N LEU A 299 -4.86 -21.14 18.78
CA LEU A 299 -3.78 -20.85 17.82
C LEU A 299 -2.55 -21.74 17.99
N CYS A 300 -2.15 -22.05 19.25
CA CYS A 300 -0.88 -22.73 19.49
C CYS A 300 -1.01 -24.20 19.90
N ALA A 301 -2.18 -24.64 20.41
CA ALA A 301 -2.43 -26.08 20.64
C ALA A 301 -2.84 -26.81 19.36
N GLN A 302 -3.32 -26.09 18.35
CA GLN A 302 -3.65 -26.66 17.02
C GLN A 302 -2.39 -26.82 16.16
N ALA A 303 -2.47 -27.66 15.12
CA ALA A 303 -1.35 -27.94 14.21
C ALA A 303 -1.18 -26.85 13.13
N TYR A 304 -1.15 -25.58 13.55
CA TYR A 304 -0.88 -24.44 12.67
C TYR A 304 0.62 -24.16 12.53
N GLY A 305 1.00 -23.44 11.48
CA GLY A 305 2.39 -23.08 11.19
C GLY A 305 2.53 -21.69 10.59
N ALA A 306 3.72 -21.40 10.06
CA ALA A 306 4.08 -20.06 9.56
C ALA A 306 3.12 -19.53 8.48
N SER A 307 2.63 -20.38 7.56
CA SER A 307 1.68 -19.98 6.52
C SER A 307 0.34 -19.52 7.08
N ASP A 308 -0.12 -20.16 8.15
CA ASP A 308 -1.37 -19.86 8.82
C ASP A 308 -1.30 -18.52 9.53
N TYR A 309 -0.24 -18.32 10.28
CA TYR A 309 0.00 -17.06 11.00
C TYR A 309 0.25 -15.90 10.05
N LEU A 310 0.89 -16.16 8.90
CA LEU A 310 1.04 -15.14 7.86
C LEU A 310 -0.31 -14.73 7.26
N ALA A 311 -1.21 -15.69 7.00
CA ALA A 311 -2.55 -15.39 6.49
C ALA A 311 -3.39 -14.63 7.52
N LEU A 312 -3.26 -14.96 8.83
CA LEU A 312 -3.84 -14.22 9.92
C LEU A 312 -3.30 -12.79 9.95
N ALA A 313 -1.97 -12.63 9.93
CA ALA A 313 -1.30 -11.34 9.99
C ALA A 313 -1.60 -10.44 8.78
N GLN A 314 -1.83 -10.99 7.60
CA GLN A 314 -2.24 -10.24 6.42
C GLN A 314 -3.68 -9.71 6.50
N ARG A 315 -4.56 -10.45 7.20
CA ARG A 315 -5.99 -10.13 7.27
C ARG A 315 -6.35 -9.23 8.43
N PHE A 316 -5.65 -9.34 9.57
CA PHE A 316 -5.97 -8.62 10.79
C PHE A 316 -4.80 -7.74 11.23
N HIS A 317 -5.11 -6.49 11.56
CA HIS A 317 -4.11 -5.55 12.07
C HIS A 317 -3.89 -5.66 13.58
N THR A 318 -4.81 -6.31 14.30
CA THR A 318 -4.74 -6.51 15.76
C THR A 318 -5.18 -7.92 16.11
N LEU A 319 -4.41 -8.60 16.95
CA LEU A 319 -4.77 -9.86 17.58
C LEU A 319 -4.99 -9.64 19.08
N ILE A 320 -6.13 -10.08 19.59
CA ILE A 320 -6.37 -10.24 21.01
C ILE A 320 -6.15 -11.71 21.32
N LEU A 321 -5.18 -12.01 22.19
CA LEU A 321 -4.76 -13.37 22.53
C LEU A 321 -5.02 -13.65 24.00
N ASP A 322 -6.01 -14.49 24.26
CA ASP A 322 -6.39 -14.88 25.61
C ASP A 322 -5.54 -16.05 26.12
N ASP A 323 -5.26 -16.05 27.43
CA ASP A 323 -4.82 -17.18 28.24
C ASP A 323 -3.48 -17.81 27.79
N ILE A 324 -2.45 -17.00 27.60
CA ILE A 324 -1.09 -17.48 27.33
C ILE A 324 -0.55 -18.19 28.59
N PRO A 325 -0.29 -19.51 28.56
CA PRO A 325 0.17 -20.26 29.71
C PRO A 325 1.68 -20.12 29.94
N ILE A 326 2.13 -20.51 31.14
CA ILE A 326 3.53 -20.85 31.32
C ILE A 326 3.80 -22.18 30.61
N MET A 327 4.85 -22.21 29.80
CA MET A 327 5.25 -23.37 29.00
C MET A 327 6.54 -23.99 29.54
N ASP A 328 6.54 -25.29 29.61
CA ASP A 328 7.69 -26.12 29.96
C ASP A 328 8.13 -27.02 28.80
N ILE A 329 8.99 -27.99 29.07
CA ILE A 329 9.49 -28.93 28.06
C ILE A 329 8.38 -29.82 27.47
N GLU A 330 7.31 -30.09 28.22
CA GLU A 330 6.19 -30.91 27.73
C GLU A 330 5.38 -30.15 26.69
N ARG A 331 5.31 -28.83 26.80
CA ARG A 331 4.64 -27.92 25.85
C ARG A 331 5.55 -27.36 24.75
N ARG A 332 6.73 -27.98 24.53
CA ARG A 332 7.70 -27.49 23.54
C ARG A 332 7.13 -27.23 22.14
N ASN A 333 6.17 -28.04 21.68
CA ASN A 333 5.55 -27.87 20.37
C ASN A 333 4.61 -26.65 20.33
N GLU A 334 3.90 -26.39 21.42
CA GLU A 334 3.07 -25.19 21.59
C GLU A 334 3.96 -23.95 21.67
N ALA A 335 5.05 -24.02 22.45
CA ALA A 335 6.04 -22.96 22.55
C ALA A 335 6.67 -22.62 21.19
N LYS A 336 7.00 -23.62 20.38
CA LYS A 336 7.53 -23.40 19.04
C LYS A 336 6.52 -22.70 18.12
N ARG A 337 5.25 -23.10 18.17
CA ARG A 337 4.19 -22.42 17.42
C ARG A 337 3.97 -21.00 17.92
N PHE A 338 4.03 -20.78 19.23
CA PHE A 338 3.94 -19.44 19.81
C PHE A 338 5.10 -18.53 19.35
N ILE A 339 6.35 -19.04 19.33
CA ILE A 339 7.51 -18.32 18.79
C ILE A 339 7.23 -17.89 17.34
N ILE A 340 6.77 -18.82 16.49
CA ILE A 340 6.47 -18.52 15.07
C ILE A 340 5.33 -17.50 14.94
N LEU A 341 4.29 -17.62 15.77
CA LEU A 341 3.18 -16.67 15.83
C LEU A 341 3.69 -15.26 16.13
N ILE A 342 4.42 -15.09 17.25
CA ILE A 342 4.93 -13.78 17.68
C ILE A 342 5.91 -13.21 16.66
N ASP A 343 6.79 -14.03 16.08
CA ASP A 343 7.70 -13.61 15.01
C ASP A 343 6.92 -13.06 13.81
N THR A 344 5.85 -13.75 13.40
CA THR A 344 5.04 -13.34 12.24
C THR A 344 4.25 -12.06 12.53
N LEU A 345 3.65 -11.94 13.72
CA LEU A 345 2.93 -10.73 14.13
C LEU A 345 3.86 -9.53 14.20
N TYR A 346 5.04 -9.69 14.81
CA TYR A 346 6.04 -8.64 14.94
C TYR A 346 6.52 -8.14 13.57
N GLU A 347 6.92 -9.02 12.67
CA GLU A 347 7.37 -8.66 11.33
C GLU A 347 6.27 -8.03 10.46
N SER A 348 5.01 -8.34 10.74
CA SER A 348 3.85 -7.78 10.03
C SER A 348 3.25 -6.56 10.74
N HIS A 349 3.87 -6.08 11.81
CA HIS A 349 3.41 -4.97 12.65
C HIS A 349 1.96 -5.14 13.14
N VAL A 350 1.54 -6.38 13.40
CA VAL A 350 0.23 -6.68 14.00
C VAL A 350 0.26 -6.34 15.49
N LYS A 351 -0.71 -5.59 15.95
CA LYS A 351 -0.79 -5.20 17.36
C LYS A 351 -1.27 -6.39 18.20
N LEU A 352 -0.67 -6.57 19.36
CA LEU A 352 -1.02 -7.64 20.28
C LEU A 352 -1.61 -7.06 21.56
N VAL A 353 -2.83 -7.51 21.92
CA VAL A 353 -3.40 -7.32 23.25
C VAL A 353 -3.55 -8.72 23.85
N ALA A 354 -2.95 -8.96 25.00
CA ALA A 354 -2.86 -10.33 25.52
C ALA A 354 -3.13 -10.44 27.03
N SER A 355 -3.65 -11.60 27.44
CA SER A 355 -3.60 -12.05 28.82
C SER A 355 -2.67 -13.26 28.96
N ALA A 356 -1.87 -13.30 30.02
CA ALA A 356 -0.85 -14.31 30.22
C ALA A 356 -0.71 -14.71 31.69
N ALA A 357 -0.27 -15.94 31.91
CA ALA A 357 -0.05 -16.45 33.24
C ALA A 357 1.19 -15.83 33.93
N ALA A 358 2.13 -15.27 33.16
CA ALA A 358 3.34 -14.62 33.64
C ALA A 358 3.77 -13.48 32.72
N GLU A 359 4.69 -12.63 33.21
CA GLU A 359 5.42 -11.69 32.34
C GLU A 359 6.23 -12.44 31.26
N PRO A 360 6.57 -11.81 30.10
CA PRO A 360 7.24 -12.50 29.00
C PRO A 360 8.46 -13.33 29.39
N THR A 361 9.26 -12.85 30.35
CA THR A 361 10.45 -13.55 30.85
C THR A 361 10.13 -14.83 31.65
N GLY A 362 8.91 -14.98 32.13
CA GLY A 362 8.45 -16.13 32.90
C GLY A 362 7.55 -17.11 32.14
N LEU A 363 7.32 -16.86 30.84
CA LEU A 363 6.42 -17.70 30.04
C LEU A 363 7.03 -19.04 29.63
N TYR A 364 8.37 -19.16 29.54
CA TYR A 364 9.04 -20.40 29.22
C TYR A 364 10.06 -20.74 30.30
N ILE A 365 9.85 -21.87 30.97
CA ILE A 365 10.63 -22.25 32.14
C ILE A 365 11.62 -23.39 31.88
N ALA A 366 11.64 -23.99 30.68
CA ALA A 366 12.63 -25.00 30.35
C ALA A 366 14.02 -24.38 30.15
N GLN A 367 15.00 -24.85 30.91
CA GLN A 367 16.38 -24.32 30.88
C GLN A 367 17.23 -24.86 29.73
N ASN A 368 16.81 -25.96 29.09
CA ASN A 368 17.56 -26.66 28.05
C ASN A 368 16.69 -26.83 26.79
N GLY A 369 17.34 -26.79 25.64
CA GLY A 369 16.67 -26.99 24.35
C GLY A 369 16.85 -25.79 23.41
N ARG A 370 16.62 -26.05 22.13
CA ARG A 370 16.72 -25.03 21.08
C ARG A 370 15.63 -23.94 21.27
N GLU A 371 14.49 -24.37 21.73
CA GLU A 371 13.33 -23.50 21.99
C GLU A 371 13.62 -22.47 23.10
N ALA A 372 14.43 -22.82 24.13
CA ALA A 372 14.82 -21.88 25.18
C ALA A 372 15.60 -20.68 24.61
N PHE A 373 16.55 -20.94 23.73
CA PHE A 373 17.33 -19.89 23.07
C PHE A 373 16.48 -19.04 22.10
N GLU A 374 15.58 -19.69 21.34
CA GLU A 374 14.67 -18.98 20.42
C GLU A 374 13.66 -18.13 21.18
N PHE A 375 13.26 -18.56 22.41
CA PHE A 375 12.28 -17.85 23.24
C PHE A 375 12.79 -16.51 23.78
N ASP A 376 14.10 -16.36 24.00
CA ASP A 376 14.68 -15.06 24.42
C ASP A 376 14.40 -13.96 23.41
N ARG A 377 14.44 -14.27 22.10
CA ARG A 377 14.03 -13.34 21.06
C ARG A 377 12.54 -13.02 21.13
N THR A 378 11.71 -14.01 21.40
CA THR A 378 10.26 -13.85 21.56
C THR A 378 9.94 -12.95 22.76
N VAL A 379 10.66 -13.11 23.87
CA VAL A 379 10.56 -12.21 25.04
C VAL A 379 10.84 -10.75 24.65
N SER A 380 11.96 -10.53 23.93
CA SER A 380 12.34 -9.19 23.47
C SER A 380 11.26 -8.57 22.59
N ARG A 381 10.72 -9.35 21.62
CA ARG A 381 9.63 -8.89 20.74
C ARG A 381 8.33 -8.59 21.51
N LEU A 382 7.94 -9.44 22.45
CA LEU A 382 6.76 -9.20 23.29
C LEU A 382 6.88 -7.91 24.10
N ILE A 383 8.07 -7.61 24.63
CA ILE A 383 8.35 -6.37 25.35
C ILE A 383 8.27 -5.17 24.40
N GLU A 384 8.90 -5.25 23.21
CA GLU A 384 8.89 -4.19 22.22
C GLU A 384 7.49 -3.94 21.65
N MET A 385 6.69 -4.98 21.40
CA MET A 385 5.30 -4.87 20.92
C MET A 385 4.37 -4.10 21.88
N ARG A 386 4.79 -3.87 23.13
CA ARG A 386 4.08 -3.06 24.12
C ARG A 386 4.46 -1.60 24.09
N SER A 387 5.54 -1.22 23.38
CA SER A 387 6.03 0.16 23.32
C SER A 387 5.13 1.04 22.46
N GLU A 388 5.07 2.34 22.79
CA GLU A 388 4.33 3.32 22.00
C GLU A 388 4.85 3.41 20.58
N GLU A 389 6.17 3.29 20.39
CA GLU A 389 6.82 3.30 19.09
C GLU A 389 6.34 2.14 18.20
N TYR A 390 6.30 0.91 18.75
CA TYR A 390 5.80 -0.24 17.99
C TYR A 390 4.29 -0.13 17.72
N LEU A 391 3.53 0.31 18.71
CA LEU A 391 2.09 0.50 18.58
C LEU A 391 1.74 1.56 17.52
N ALA A 392 2.60 2.54 17.30
CA ALA A 392 2.44 3.56 16.25
C ALA A 392 2.83 3.08 14.84
N LEU A 393 3.51 1.93 14.69
CA LEU A 393 3.89 1.41 13.37
C LEU A 393 2.65 1.07 12.53
N PRO A 394 2.65 1.34 11.21
CA PRO A 394 1.57 0.90 10.33
C PRO A 394 1.56 -0.62 10.20
N HIS A 395 0.38 -1.22 10.11
CA HIS A 395 0.23 -2.62 9.82
C HIS A 395 0.77 -2.98 8.42
N GLY A 396 1.51 -4.08 8.31
CA GLY A 396 2.12 -4.60 7.08
C GLY A 396 3.64 -4.74 7.16
N ARG A 397 4.22 -5.62 6.36
CA ARG A 397 5.68 -5.83 6.31
C ARG A 397 6.40 -4.64 5.69
N ALA A 398 7.52 -4.21 6.29
CA ALA A 398 8.40 -3.18 5.74
C ALA A 398 9.13 -3.64 4.45
N ASP A 399 9.32 -4.95 4.25
CA ASP A 399 10.25 -5.52 3.27
C ASP A 399 9.61 -6.26 2.08
N SER A 400 8.33 -6.06 1.77
CA SER A 400 7.75 -6.70 0.58
C SER A 400 8.24 -6.13 -0.77
N ALA A 401 9.24 -5.23 -0.74
CA ALA A 401 9.88 -4.67 -1.94
C ALA A 401 11.11 -5.46 -2.45
N ALA A 402 11.55 -6.53 -1.75
CA ALA A 402 12.82 -7.19 -2.04
C ALA A 402 12.74 -8.66 -2.46
N SER A 403 11.58 -9.25 -2.79
CA SER A 403 11.54 -10.64 -3.28
C SER A 403 10.69 -10.82 -4.52
N GLY A 404 11.16 -10.24 -5.61
CA GLY A 404 10.72 -10.53 -6.97
C GLY A 404 11.86 -11.15 -7.77
N SER A 405 12.38 -12.32 -7.39
CA SER A 405 13.11 -13.22 -8.31
C SER A 405 13.43 -14.55 -7.60
N THR A 406 12.57 -15.52 -7.76
CA THR A 406 12.97 -16.93 -7.67
C THR A 406 12.85 -17.54 -9.05
N THR A 407 13.82 -17.21 -9.94
CA THR A 407 14.09 -18.00 -11.14
C THR A 407 15.56 -18.37 -11.06
N GLY A 408 15.85 -19.63 -10.75
CA GLY A 408 17.20 -20.17 -10.81
C GLY A 408 17.58 -21.12 -9.68
N LEU A 409 16.82 -22.19 -9.47
CA LEU A 409 17.38 -23.43 -8.94
C LEU A 409 17.29 -24.46 -10.06
N VAL A 410 18.38 -24.57 -10.80
CA VAL A 410 18.65 -25.68 -11.70
C VAL A 410 19.10 -26.86 -10.84
N GLU A 411 18.39 -27.98 -11.02
CA GLU A 411 18.78 -29.30 -10.52
C GLU A 411 20.18 -29.69 -11.05
N THR A 412 21.00 -30.20 -10.18
CA THR A 412 21.97 -31.28 -10.45
C THR A 412 21.99 -32.21 -9.27
#